data_15445dfa4f1ec0caf9ac37380f610477
#
_entry.id   15445dfa4f1ec0caf9ac37380f610477
#
_cell.length_a   1.000
_cell.length_b   1.000
_cell.length_c   1.000
_cell.angle_alpha   90.00
_cell.angle_beta   90.00
_cell.angle_gamma   90.00
#
_symmetry.space_group_name_H-M   'P 1'
#
loop_
_entity.id
_entity.type
_entity.pdbx_description
1 polymer ?
#
loop_
_entity_poly.entity_id
_entity_poly.type
_entity_poly.pdbx_seq_one_letter_code
_entity_poly.pdbx_strand_id
1 'polypeptide(L)'
;MHVPIIALVLVPTLLAWPVLLLPVHIVLLELLIDPACAIVFEADPPAANLMARPPRLRTASPFALNNLLQGLVQGLGVALLLLLGNAWLAAAGATPVASRSVVFIALVLSVLLLIWANQRVLKSAPAQSTSSNPWLARIVVATASVLILILALPPLRQLMKLTVPDQLGLIAVACLLVLAMIWLSSVRLVRARVMA
;
A
#
# COMPACT_ATOMS: atom_id res chain seq x y z
N MET A 1 6.76 -0.10 -3.36
CA MET A 1 5.71 0.61 -2.61
C MET A 1 5.65 2.10 -2.92
N HIS A 2 6.73 2.72 -3.36
CA HIS A 2 6.79 4.15 -3.73
C HIS A 2 6.05 4.54 -5.02
N VAL A 3 5.76 3.56 -5.91
CA VAL A 3 5.08 3.82 -7.19
C VAL A 3 3.74 4.58 -7.02
N PRO A 4 2.83 4.18 -6.11
CA PRO A 4 1.60 4.93 -5.88
C PRO A 4 1.84 6.35 -5.36
N ILE A 5 2.83 6.54 -4.49
CA ILE A 5 3.19 7.85 -3.94
C ILE A 5 3.66 8.78 -5.05
N ILE A 6 4.60 8.30 -5.87
CA ILE A 6 5.14 9.07 -7.01
C ILE A 6 4.01 9.44 -7.98
N ALA A 7 3.13 8.51 -8.32
CA ALA A 7 2.03 8.78 -9.24
C ALA A 7 1.03 9.81 -8.68
N LEU A 8 0.70 9.74 -7.38
CA LEU A 8 -0.22 10.67 -6.71
C LEU A 8 0.37 12.09 -6.52
N VAL A 9 1.69 12.24 -6.65
CA VAL A 9 2.34 13.56 -6.70
C VAL A 9 2.43 14.05 -8.13
N LEU A 10 2.92 13.20 -9.04
CA LEU A 10 3.26 13.57 -10.41
C LEU A 10 2.01 13.86 -11.26
N VAL A 11 1.01 12.95 -11.23
CA VAL A 11 -0.17 13.07 -12.12
C VAL A 11 -1.01 14.30 -11.80
N PRO A 12 -1.37 14.62 -10.55
CA PRO A 12 -2.09 15.85 -10.23
C PRO A 12 -1.30 17.10 -10.62
N THR A 13 0.04 17.08 -10.42
CA THR A 13 0.88 18.22 -10.79
C THR A 13 0.90 18.45 -12.30
N LEU A 14 1.01 17.39 -13.11
CA LEU A 14 1.00 17.47 -14.57
C LEU A 14 -0.37 17.89 -15.14
N LEU A 15 -1.46 17.47 -14.47
CA LEU A 15 -2.83 17.79 -14.89
C LEU A 15 -3.36 19.11 -14.28
N ALA A 16 -2.54 19.85 -13.54
CA ALA A 16 -2.93 21.05 -12.81
C ALA A 16 -4.12 20.81 -11.85
N TRP A 17 -4.23 19.59 -11.30
CA TRP A 17 -5.22 19.25 -10.28
C TRP A 17 -4.78 19.78 -8.91
N PRO A 18 -5.70 19.90 -7.93
CA PRO A 18 -5.33 20.20 -6.56
C PRO A 18 -4.33 19.17 -6.01
N VAL A 19 -3.31 19.66 -5.32
CA VAL A 19 -2.24 18.82 -4.73
C VAL A 19 -2.84 17.81 -3.76
N LEU A 20 -2.66 16.52 -4.03
CA LEU A 20 -3.17 15.42 -3.19
C LEU A 20 -2.23 15.10 -2.03
N LEU A 21 -0.92 15.06 -2.28
CA LEU A 21 0.08 14.75 -1.27
C LEU A 21 0.96 15.98 -1.03
N LEU A 22 0.96 16.47 0.20
CA LEU A 22 1.88 17.50 0.65
C LEU A 22 3.21 16.86 1.09
N PRO A 23 4.33 17.61 1.16
CA PRO A 23 5.61 17.09 1.63
C PRO A 23 5.52 16.41 3.01
N VAL A 24 4.72 16.95 3.93
CA VAL A 24 4.51 16.36 5.25
C VAL A 24 3.86 14.96 5.19
N HIS A 25 2.98 14.71 4.21
CA HIS A 25 2.41 13.37 3.98
C HIS A 25 3.46 12.39 3.50
N ILE A 26 4.36 12.84 2.60
CA ILE A 26 5.43 12.00 2.07
C ILE A 26 6.39 11.60 3.19
N VAL A 27 6.84 12.56 4.00
CA VAL A 27 7.71 12.29 5.15
C VAL A 27 7.06 11.31 6.13
N LEU A 28 5.77 11.47 6.42
CA LEU A 28 5.04 10.55 7.29
C LEU A 28 4.95 9.15 6.68
N LEU A 29 4.66 9.05 5.38
CA LEU A 29 4.61 7.77 4.66
C LEU A 29 5.96 7.06 4.70
N GLU A 30 7.06 7.75 4.42
CA GLU A 30 8.42 7.18 4.48
C GLU A 30 8.74 6.71 5.91
N LEU A 31 8.41 7.51 6.92
CA LEU A 31 8.64 7.16 8.32
C LEU A 31 7.81 5.93 8.76
N LEU A 32 6.62 5.73 8.21
CA LEU A 32 5.76 4.58 8.54
C LEU A 32 6.06 3.36 7.68
N ILE A 33 6.27 3.54 6.37
CA ILE A 33 6.35 2.44 5.40
C ILE A 33 7.71 1.75 5.44
N ASP A 34 8.81 2.49 5.44
CA ASP A 34 10.14 1.90 5.34
C ASP A 34 10.49 1.02 6.56
N PRO A 35 10.32 1.49 7.81
CA PRO A 35 10.52 0.63 8.97
C PRO A 35 9.51 -0.53 9.01
N ALA A 36 8.26 -0.29 8.60
CA ALA A 36 7.26 -1.34 8.55
C ALA A 36 7.65 -2.45 7.57
N CYS A 37 8.12 -2.10 6.38
CA CYS A 37 8.60 -3.06 5.40
C CYS A 37 9.81 -3.85 5.93
N ALA A 38 10.83 -3.16 6.46
CA ALA A 38 12.02 -3.79 6.99
C ALA A 38 11.66 -4.81 8.08
N ILE A 39 10.92 -4.39 9.11
CA ILE A 39 10.54 -5.26 10.23
C ILE A 39 9.70 -6.46 9.77
N VAL A 40 8.71 -6.24 8.89
CA VAL A 40 7.81 -7.31 8.43
C VAL A 40 8.56 -8.35 7.60
N PHE A 41 9.46 -7.93 6.70
CA PHE A 41 10.17 -8.87 5.84
C PHE A 41 11.36 -9.54 6.53
N GLU A 42 12.04 -8.86 7.45
CA GLU A 42 13.13 -9.45 8.23
C GLU A 42 12.64 -10.45 9.29
N ALA A 43 11.47 -10.18 9.89
CA ALA A 43 10.88 -11.05 10.91
C ALA A 43 10.09 -12.24 10.32
N ASP A 44 10.10 -12.44 9.01
CA ASP A 44 9.40 -13.57 8.39
C ASP A 44 10.16 -14.87 8.69
N PRO A 45 9.53 -15.90 9.28
CA PRO A 45 10.21 -17.12 9.67
C PRO A 45 10.77 -17.84 8.43
N PRO A 46 11.99 -18.40 8.54
CA PRO A 46 12.61 -19.14 7.44
C PRO A 46 11.77 -20.36 7.04
N ALA A 47 11.87 -20.77 5.78
CA ALA A 47 11.21 -21.98 5.30
C ALA A 47 11.75 -23.22 6.05
N ALA A 48 10.86 -24.16 6.43
CA ALA A 48 11.19 -25.34 7.23
C ALA A 48 12.33 -26.20 6.65
N ASN A 49 12.52 -26.19 5.34
CA ASN A 49 13.55 -26.94 4.61
C ASN A 49 14.58 -26.04 3.90
N LEU A 50 14.79 -24.83 4.41
CA LEU A 50 15.73 -23.89 3.80
C LEU A 50 17.14 -24.49 3.66
N MET A 51 17.62 -25.19 4.70
CA MET A 51 18.95 -25.79 4.74
C MET A 51 19.05 -27.10 3.91
N ALA A 52 17.93 -27.71 3.54
CA ALA A 52 17.91 -28.90 2.68
C ALA A 52 17.85 -28.57 1.18
N ARG A 53 17.75 -27.30 0.82
CA ARG A 53 17.73 -26.85 -0.58
C ARG A 53 19.12 -26.43 -1.04
N PRO A 54 19.46 -26.67 -2.32
CA PRO A 54 20.72 -26.18 -2.88
C PRO A 54 20.75 -24.64 -2.81
N PRO A 55 21.94 -24.05 -2.64
CA PRO A 55 22.12 -22.61 -2.65
C PRO A 55 21.54 -21.97 -3.92
N ARG A 56 21.04 -20.76 -3.79
CA ARG A 56 20.53 -19.99 -4.93
C ARG A 56 21.65 -19.77 -5.94
N LEU A 57 21.35 -19.94 -7.23
CA LEU A 57 22.32 -19.67 -8.29
C LEU A 57 22.82 -18.22 -8.17
N ARG A 58 24.12 -18.00 -8.30
CA ARG A 58 24.74 -16.66 -8.24
C ARG A 58 24.21 -15.70 -9.31
N THR A 59 23.69 -16.26 -10.41
CA THR A 59 23.06 -15.52 -11.52
C THR A 59 21.61 -15.10 -11.25
N ALA A 60 20.99 -15.63 -10.19
CA ALA A 60 19.61 -15.28 -9.83
C ALA A 60 19.56 -13.92 -9.14
N SER A 61 19.40 -12.86 -9.93
CA SER A 61 19.27 -11.50 -9.42
C SER A 61 17.93 -11.29 -8.66
N PRO A 62 17.94 -10.67 -7.47
CA PRO A 62 16.71 -10.20 -6.82
C PRO A 62 15.95 -9.18 -7.67
N PHE A 63 16.66 -8.46 -8.55
CA PHE A 63 16.13 -7.49 -9.51
C PHE A 63 15.72 -8.13 -10.86
N ALA A 64 15.35 -9.42 -10.86
CA ALA A 64 14.83 -10.03 -12.08
C ALA A 64 13.64 -9.22 -12.61
N LEU A 65 13.61 -8.99 -13.92
CA LEU A 65 12.62 -8.15 -14.60
C LEU A 65 11.18 -8.49 -14.20
N ASN A 66 10.89 -9.78 -14.03
CA ASN A 66 9.56 -10.25 -13.63
C ASN A 66 9.15 -9.75 -12.23
N ASN A 67 10.09 -9.65 -11.29
CA ASN A 67 9.81 -9.13 -9.95
C ASN A 67 9.57 -7.62 -9.97
N LEU A 68 10.38 -6.91 -10.77
CA LEU A 68 10.23 -5.46 -10.97
C LEU A 68 8.91 -5.13 -11.65
N LEU A 69 8.57 -5.83 -12.73
CA LEU A 69 7.30 -5.66 -13.45
C LEU A 69 6.10 -5.94 -12.55
N GLN A 70 6.16 -6.98 -11.72
CA GLN A 70 5.09 -7.27 -10.77
C GLN A 70 4.89 -6.13 -9.77
N GLY A 71 5.97 -5.64 -9.17
CA GLY A 71 5.90 -4.52 -8.23
C GLY A 71 5.35 -3.25 -8.90
N LEU A 72 5.77 -3.00 -10.15
CA LEU A 72 5.29 -1.88 -10.95
C LEU A 72 3.79 -1.99 -11.26
N VAL A 73 3.34 -3.15 -11.74
CA VAL A 73 1.92 -3.41 -12.07
C VAL A 73 1.05 -3.28 -10.82
N GLN A 74 1.47 -3.86 -9.70
CA GLN A 74 0.74 -3.72 -8.43
C GLN A 74 0.64 -2.25 -8.01
N GLY A 75 1.76 -1.52 -8.04
CA GLY A 75 1.82 -0.13 -7.63
C GLY A 75 1.05 0.81 -8.55
N LEU A 76 1.18 0.65 -9.86
CA LEU A 76 0.44 1.46 -10.85
C LEU A 76 -1.07 1.22 -10.76
N GLY A 77 -1.52 -0.02 -10.55
CA GLY A 77 -2.95 -0.29 -10.38
C GLY A 77 -3.53 0.37 -9.14
N VAL A 78 -2.83 0.32 -8.00
CA VAL A 78 -3.25 1.05 -6.79
C VAL A 78 -3.26 2.56 -7.06
N ALA A 79 -2.23 3.10 -7.71
CA ALA A 79 -2.18 4.52 -8.08
C ALA A 79 -3.37 4.94 -8.93
N LEU A 80 -3.68 4.15 -9.97
CA LEU A 80 -4.79 4.40 -10.88
C LEU A 80 -6.13 4.40 -10.13
N LEU A 81 -6.36 3.43 -9.25
CA LEU A 81 -7.58 3.36 -8.44
C LEU A 81 -7.73 4.60 -7.54
N LEU A 82 -6.66 5.06 -6.91
CA LEU A 82 -6.69 6.25 -6.06
C LEU A 82 -6.91 7.54 -6.86
N LEU A 83 -6.30 7.65 -8.04
CA LEU A 83 -6.53 8.79 -8.95
C LEU A 83 -7.96 8.83 -9.49
N LEU A 84 -8.52 7.68 -9.88
CA LEU A 84 -9.92 7.58 -10.29
C LEU A 84 -10.87 7.88 -9.13
N GLY A 85 -10.56 7.40 -7.93
CA GLY A 85 -11.31 7.74 -6.71
C GLY A 85 -11.30 9.25 -6.42
N ASN A 86 -10.15 9.91 -6.58
CA ASN A 86 -10.06 11.35 -6.47
C ASN A 86 -10.90 12.07 -7.52
N ALA A 87 -10.83 11.66 -8.79
CA ALA A 87 -11.63 12.25 -9.87
C ALA A 87 -13.13 12.07 -9.62
N TRP A 88 -13.54 10.89 -9.13
CA TRP A 88 -14.93 10.62 -8.78
C TRP A 88 -15.41 11.50 -7.61
N LEU A 89 -14.60 11.65 -6.54
CA LEU A 89 -14.92 12.53 -5.41
C LEU A 89 -15.07 13.98 -5.86
N ALA A 90 -14.18 14.46 -6.73
CA ALA A 90 -14.26 15.81 -7.29
C ALA A 90 -15.54 15.99 -8.11
N ALA A 91 -15.93 15.02 -8.93
CA ALA A 91 -17.19 15.03 -9.69
C ALA A 91 -18.43 14.98 -8.77
N ALA A 92 -18.33 14.32 -7.61
CA ALA A 92 -19.37 14.29 -6.59
C ALA A 92 -19.44 15.58 -5.74
N GLY A 93 -18.61 16.60 -6.04
CA GLY A 93 -18.60 17.89 -5.34
C GLY A 93 -17.82 17.93 -4.04
N ALA A 94 -16.97 16.93 -3.76
CA ALA A 94 -16.11 16.93 -2.59
C ALA A 94 -15.08 18.06 -2.66
N THR A 95 -14.81 18.69 -1.52
CA THR A 95 -13.77 19.72 -1.45
C THR A 95 -12.38 19.10 -1.66
N PRO A 96 -11.39 19.85 -2.19
CA PRO A 96 -10.02 19.35 -2.37
C PRO A 96 -9.39 18.80 -1.09
N VAL A 97 -9.75 19.36 0.07
CA VAL A 97 -9.24 18.90 1.37
C VAL A 97 -9.88 17.56 1.75
N ALA A 98 -11.20 17.40 1.52
CA ALA A 98 -11.90 16.14 1.79
C ALA A 98 -11.36 15.01 0.87
N SER A 99 -11.22 15.28 -0.43
CA SER A 99 -10.63 14.33 -1.39
C SER A 99 -9.22 13.93 -0.99
N ARG A 100 -8.36 14.90 -0.60
CA ARG A 100 -7.02 14.63 -0.07
C ARG A 100 -7.06 13.67 1.11
N SER A 101 -7.97 13.90 2.07
CA SER A 101 -8.07 13.07 3.27
C SER A 101 -8.44 11.64 2.92
N VAL A 102 -9.44 11.44 2.05
CA VAL A 102 -9.86 10.11 1.57
C VAL A 102 -8.72 9.41 0.85
N VAL A 103 -8.07 10.08 -0.11
CA VAL A 103 -6.97 9.51 -0.89
C VAL A 103 -5.78 9.17 -0.01
N PHE A 104 -5.42 10.03 0.95
CA PHE A 104 -4.31 9.77 1.89
C PHE A 104 -4.58 8.56 2.77
N ILE A 105 -5.77 8.46 3.37
CA ILE A 105 -6.18 7.30 4.19
C ILE A 105 -6.17 6.03 3.33
N ALA A 106 -6.79 6.07 2.15
CA ALA A 106 -6.83 4.93 1.24
C ALA A 106 -5.44 4.52 0.76
N LEU A 107 -4.51 5.46 0.54
CA LEU A 107 -3.13 5.19 0.19
C LEU A 107 -2.40 4.45 1.31
N VAL A 108 -2.44 4.96 2.55
CA VAL A 108 -1.80 4.34 3.72
C VAL A 108 -2.28 2.89 3.87
N LEU A 109 -3.60 2.68 3.84
CA LEU A 109 -4.18 1.35 3.99
C LEU A 109 -3.88 0.44 2.78
N SER A 110 -3.83 0.98 1.56
CA SER A 110 -3.45 0.21 0.36
C SER A 110 -1.99 -0.22 0.40
N VAL A 111 -1.09 0.57 0.99
CA VAL A 111 0.30 0.16 1.20
C VAL A 111 0.40 -0.99 2.19
N LEU A 112 -0.38 -0.97 3.27
CA LEU A 112 -0.47 -2.12 4.19
C LEU A 112 -1.00 -3.38 3.48
N LEU A 113 -1.99 -3.23 2.59
CA LEU A 113 -2.47 -4.34 1.75
C LEU A 113 -1.38 -4.84 0.79
N LEU A 114 -0.56 -3.97 0.22
CA LEU A 114 0.59 -4.34 -0.62
C LEU A 114 1.61 -5.15 0.18
N ILE A 115 1.95 -4.74 1.41
CA ILE A 115 2.85 -5.48 2.30
C ILE A 115 2.28 -6.89 2.55
N TRP A 116 1.03 -6.96 2.98
CA TRP A 116 0.34 -8.24 3.24
C TRP A 116 0.26 -9.15 2.01
N ALA A 117 -0.07 -8.58 0.83
CA ALA A 117 -0.15 -9.34 -0.41
C ALA A 117 1.21 -9.94 -0.79
N ASN A 118 2.30 -9.18 -0.65
CA ASN A 118 3.64 -9.64 -1.00
C ASN A 118 4.21 -10.67 -0.01
N GLN A 119 3.88 -10.58 1.28
CA GLN A 119 4.24 -11.64 2.23
C GLN A 119 3.62 -13.00 1.86
N ARG A 120 2.37 -13.02 1.41
CA ARG A 120 1.70 -14.27 1.02
C ARG A 120 2.28 -14.92 -0.24
N VAL A 121 2.88 -14.14 -1.13
CA VAL A 121 3.58 -14.69 -2.31
C VAL A 121 4.79 -15.52 -1.89
N LEU A 122 5.50 -15.12 -0.86
CA LEU A 122 6.63 -15.87 -0.32
C LEU A 122 6.21 -17.18 0.35
N LYS A 123 4.96 -17.28 0.83
CA LYS A 123 4.41 -18.46 1.53
C LYS A 123 3.71 -19.47 0.62
N SER A 124 3.61 -19.23 -0.68
CA SER A 124 2.91 -20.10 -1.64
C SER A 124 3.66 -21.39 -2.00
N ALA A 125 4.81 -21.69 -1.38
CA ALA A 125 5.50 -22.98 -1.55
C ALA A 125 4.85 -24.05 -0.65
N PRO A 126 4.62 -25.29 -1.16
CA PRO A 126 3.74 -26.30 -0.57
C PRO A 126 4.20 -26.99 0.72
N ALA A 127 5.10 -26.43 1.49
CA ALA A 127 5.63 -27.07 2.70
C ALA A 127 5.88 -26.06 3.84
N GLN A 128 5.09 -25.00 3.99
CA GLN A 128 5.50 -23.97 4.95
C GLN A 128 4.45 -23.70 6.01
N SER A 129 4.97 -23.70 7.24
CA SER A 129 4.32 -23.39 8.49
C SER A 129 3.23 -22.32 8.37
N THR A 130 2.07 -22.61 8.90
CA THR A 130 0.94 -21.72 9.16
C THR A 130 1.25 -20.60 10.17
N SER A 131 2.53 -20.38 10.50
CA SER A 131 2.97 -19.34 11.39
C SER A 131 2.68 -17.98 10.76
N SER A 132 1.68 -17.29 11.29
CA SER A 132 1.40 -15.89 10.94
C SER A 132 2.53 -15.01 11.50
N ASN A 133 3.04 -14.09 10.69
CA ASN A 133 4.02 -13.12 11.15
C ASN A 133 3.33 -12.14 12.13
N PRO A 134 3.64 -12.16 13.44
CA PRO A 134 2.97 -11.31 14.42
C PRO A 134 3.31 -9.82 14.24
N TRP A 135 4.43 -9.52 13.58
CA TRP A 135 4.84 -8.15 13.31
C TRP A 135 3.93 -7.44 12.32
N LEU A 136 3.36 -8.16 11.35
CA LEU A 136 2.39 -7.56 10.44
C LEU A 136 1.18 -6.99 11.19
N ALA A 137 0.61 -7.77 12.12
CA ALA A 137 -0.53 -7.30 12.91
C ALA A 137 -0.16 -6.08 13.77
N ARG A 138 1.02 -6.09 14.40
CA ARG A 138 1.51 -4.96 15.21
C ARG A 138 1.68 -3.71 14.36
N ILE A 139 2.22 -3.83 13.17
CA ILE A 139 2.43 -2.70 12.25
C ILE A 139 1.10 -2.15 11.74
N VAL A 140 0.15 -3.02 11.39
CA VAL A 140 -1.20 -2.59 11.01
C VAL A 140 -1.84 -1.80 12.14
N VAL A 141 -1.78 -2.31 13.38
CA VAL A 141 -2.32 -1.62 14.56
C VAL A 141 -1.60 -0.30 14.81
N ALA A 142 -0.26 -0.27 14.76
CA ALA A 142 0.51 0.94 14.96
C ALA A 142 0.18 2.01 13.91
N THR A 143 0.14 1.64 12.62
CA THR A 143 -0.20 2.56 11.53
C THR A 143 -1.64 3.08 11.65
N ALA A 144 -2.59 2.19 11.98
CA ALA A 144 -3.97 2.59 12.21
C ALA A 144 -4.08 3.55 13.41
N SER A 145 -3.36 3.29 14.49
CA SER A 145 -3.32 4.17 15.68
C SER A 145 -2.77 5.55 15.34
N VAL A 146 -1.67 5.63 14.58
CA VAL A 146 -1.11 6.91 14.11
C VAL A 146 -2.12 7.66 13.24
N LEU A 147 -2.79 6.97 12.31
CA LEU A 147 -3.79 7.58 11.44
C LEU A 147 -4.99 8.11 12.23
N ILE A 148 -5.49 7.33 13.20
CA ILE A 148 -6.57 7.75 14.10
C ILE A 148 -6.13 8.95 14.93
N LEU A 149 -4.91 8.94 15.46
CA LEU A 149 -4.36 10.04 16.26
C LEU A 149 -4.29 11.34 15.45
N ILE A 150 -3.82 11.26 14.19
CA ILE A 150 -3.77 12.42 13.28
C ILE A 150 -5.17 12.98 13.04
N LEU A 151 -6.17 12.13 12.82
CA LEU A 151 -7.54 12.57 12.55
C LEU A 151 -8.26 13.06 13.82
N ALA A 152 -7.95 12.51 14.99
CA ALA A 152 -8.58 12.87 16.25
C ALA A 152 -8.04 14.19 16.82
N LEU A 153 -6.73 14.45 16.71
CA LEU A 153 -6.10 15.63 17.28
C LEU A 153 -6.15 16.83 16.30
N PRO A 154 -6.90 17.91 16.64
CA PRO A 154 -7.03 19.08 15.76
C PRO A 154 -5.70 19.68 15.29
N PRO A 155 -4.64 19.85 16.14
CA PRO A 155 -3.37 20.40 15.69
C PRO A 155 -2.66 19.53 14.67
N LEU A 156 -2.68 18.19 14.81
CA LEU A 156 -2.08 17.28 13.84
C LEU A 156 -2.84 17.27 12.52
N ARG A 157 -4.18 17.28 12.60
CA ARG A 157 -5.03 17.36 11.43
C ARG A 157 -4.83 18.65 10.65
N GLN A 158 -4.68 19.78 11.33
CA GLN A 158 -4.38 21.06 10.68
C GLN A 158 -2.99 21.09 10.06
N LEU A 159 -1.98 20.56 10.75
CA LEU A 159 -0.63 20.43 10.22
C LEU A 159 -0.61 19.60 8.93
N MET A 160 -1.35 18.51 8.91
CA MET A 160 -1.50 17.63 7.74
C MET A 160 -2.48 18.17 6.70
N LYS A 161 -3.19 19.28 6.97
CA LYS A 161 -4.26 19.81 6.10
C LYS A 161 -5.26 18.73 5.68
N LEU A 162 -5.67 17.90 6.65
CA LEU A 162 -6.67 16.85 6.49
C LEU A 162 -7.97 17.23 7.19
N THR A 163 -9.06 16.59 6.79
CA THR A 163 -10.36 16.63 7.46
C THR A 163 -10.79 15.23 7.85
N VAL A 164 -11.65 15.12 8.84
CA VAL A 164 -12.32 13.84 9.13
C VAL A 164 -13.25 13.52 7.97
N PRO A 165 -13.11 12.34 7.34
CA PRO A 165 -14.00 11.95 6.26
C PRO A 165 -15.46 11.90 6.75
N ASP A 166 -16.36 12.43 5.96
CA ASP A 166 -17.79 12.26 6.14
C ASP A 166 -18.25 10.86 5.74
N GLN A 167 -19.52 10.59 5.79
CA GLN A 167 -20.09 9.28 5.43
C GLN A 167 -19.73 8.87 3.99
N LEU A 168 -19.80 9.80 3.04
CA LEU A 168 -19.41 9.56 1.64
C LEU A 168 -17.92 9.23 1.54
N GLY A 169 -17.07 9.97 2.24
CA GLY A 169 -15.64 9.75 2.29
C GLY A 169 -15.27 8.39 2.88
N LEU A 170 -15.95 7.97 3.95
CA LEU A 170 -15.73 6.64 4.54
C LEU A 170 -16.13 5.51 3.59
N ILE A 171 -17.25 5.65 2.90
CA ILE A 171 -17.68 4.70 1.86
C ILE A 171 -16.65 4.65 0.73
N ALA A 172 -16.16 5.82 0.29
CA ALA A 172 -15.14 5.89 -0.74
C ALA A 172 -13.84 5.19 -0.34
N VAL A 173 -13.35 5.39 0.90
CA VAL A 173 -12.20 4.65 1.43
C VAL A 173 -12.45 3.14 1.40
N ALA A 174 -13.59 2.68 1.88
CA ALA A 174 -13.93 1.26 1.90
C ALA A 174 -13.98 0.67 0.49
N CYS A 175 -14.63 1.34 -0.45
CA CYS A 175 -14.69 0.92 -1.86
C CYS A 175 -13.30 0.85 -2.50
N LEU A 176 -12.46 1.87 -2.30
CA LEU A 176 -11.10 1.89 -2.83
C LEU A 176 -10.25 0.74 -2.28
N LEU A 177 -10.39 0.42 -1.00
CA LEU A 177 -9.68 -0.71 -0.38
C LEU A 177 -10.15 -2.06 -0.93
N VAL A 178 -11.46 -2.24 -1.13
CA VAL A 178 -12.01 -3.46 -1.76
C VAL A 178 -11.48 -3.61 -3.18
N LEU A 179 -11.51 -2.54 -3.97
CA LEU A 179 -10.97 -2.55 -5.33
C LEU A 179 -9.46 -2.82 -5.35
N ALA A 180 -8.69 -2.22 -4.44
CA ALA A 180 -7.27 -2.50 -4.30
C ALA A 180 -7.01 -3.98 -3.93
N MET A 181 -7.80 -4.55 -3.03
CA MET A 181 -7.70 -5.97 -2.66
C MET A 181 -8.01 -6.88 -3.85
N ILE A 182 -9.06 -6.60 -4.62
CA ILE A 182 -9.42 -7.33 -5.85
C ILE A 182 -8.28 -7.24 -6.85
N TRP A 183 -7.75 -6.03 -7.11
CA TRP A 183 -6.63 -5.82 -8.01
C TRP A 183 -5.40 -6.63 -7.63
N LEU A 184 -4.96 -6.52 -6.38
CA LEU A 184 -3.80 -7.25 -5.87
C LEU A 184 -3.98 -8.77 -5.92
N SER A 185 -5.19 -9.25 -5.65
CA SER A 185 -5.53 -10.67 -5.75
C SER A 185 -5.49 -11.16 -7.19
N SER A 186 -6.01 -10.38 -8.15
CA SER A 186 -6.01 -10.68 -9.58
C SER A 186 -4.58 -10.77 -10.13
N VAL A 187 -3.71 -9.81 -9.81
CA VAL A 187 -2.30 -9.83 -10.22
C VAL A 187 -1.58 -11.07 -9.69
N ARG A 188 -1.90 -11.51 -8.48
CA ARG A 188 -1.33 -12.72 -7.88
C ARG A 188 -1.80 -13.99 -8.59
N LEU A 189 -3.10 -14.09 -8.91
CA LEU A 189 -3.67 -15.25 -9.60
C LEU A 189 -3.08 -15.41 -11.00
N VAL A 190 -2.92 -14.30 -11.73
CA VAL A 190 -2.29 -14.32 -13.06
C VAL A 190 -0.85 -14.82 -12.96
N ARG A 191 -0.08 -14.31 -11.99
CA ARG A 191 1.30 -14.78 -11.77
C ARG A 191 1.36 -16.28 -11.46
N ALA A 192 0.49 -16.77 -10.59
CA ALA A 192 0.46 -18.18 -10.22
C ALA A 192 0.23 -19.08 -11.44
N ARG A 193 -0.61 -18.65 -12.40
CA ARG A 193 -0.88 -19.39 -13.65
C ARG A 193 0.28 -19.34 -14.65
N VAL A 194 1.03 -18.25 -14.69
CA VAL A 194 2.17 -18.09 -15.64
C VAL A 194 3.39 -18.88 -15.17
N MET A 195 3.49 -19.18 -13.85
CA MET A 195 4.61 -19.93 -13.26
C MET A 195 4.31 -21.43 -13.07
N ALA A 196 3.07 -21.87 -13.28
CA ALA A 196 2.65 -23.27 -13.26
C ALA A 196 2.77 -23.89 -14.65
#